data_4689cea22d0b2203932e8ac48800b238
#
_entry.id   4689cea22d0b2203932e8ac48800b238
#
_cell.length_a   1.000
_cell.length_b   1.000
_cell.length_c   1.000
_cell.angle_alpha   90.00
_cell.angle_beta   90.00
_cell.angle_gamma   90.00
#
_symmetry.space_group_name_H-M   'P 1'
#
loop_
_entity.id
_entity.type
_entity.pdbx_description
1 polymer ?
#
loop_
_entity_poly.entity_id
_entity_poly.type
_entity_poly.pdbx_seq_one_letter_code
_entity_poly.pdbx_strand_id
1 'polypeptide(L)'
;TAIDLFFQEDDAVSIHSLARASHEILESLGKKQGVKSVIEMGLEQSIKPEKWKEIKNKLNIPKNFTKHADKDSDGVLEFHTELPEYYLWDACRLYMLLTQERPKDILVYYLWFTIKNPDTIDDSKFPFPQLSQPILSLGSSFNRNDKQQSYLVLSSAYDTAKITNKI
;
A
#
# COMPACT_ATOMS: atom_id res chain seq x y z
N THR A 1 -10.81 -2.10 -7.72
CA THR A 1 -11.17 -0.72 -8.12
C THR A 1 -10.11 0.30 -7.70
N ALA A 2 -9.78 0.51 -6.41
CA ALA A 2 -8.77 1.50 -6.01
C ALA A 2 -7.38 1.22 -6.63
N ILE A 3 -6.98 -0.03 -6.69
CA ILE A 3 -5.72 -0.47 -7.31
C ILE A 3 -5.75 -0.21 -8.81
N ASP A 4 -6.87 -0.48 -9.48
CA ASP A 4 -7.02 -0.24 -10.93
C ASP A 4 -6.88 1.24 -11.25
N LEU A 5 -7.63 2.10 -10.53
CA LEU A 5 -7.53 3.56 -10.66
C LEU A 5 -6.09 4.05 -10.40
N PHE A 6 -5.42 3.45 -9.41
CA PHE A 6 -4.05 3.82 -9.08
C PHE A 6 -3.08 3.58 -10.23
N PHE A 7 -3.11 2.39 -10.85
CA PHE A 7 -2.24 2.06 -11.97
C PHE A 7 -2.64 2.76 -13.28
N GLN A 8 -3.89 3.23 -13.37
CA GLN A 8 -4.38 4.08 -14.47
C GLN A 8 -4.04 5.57 -14.27
N GLU A 9 -3.44 5.93 -13.12
CA GLU A 9 -3.10 7.31 -12.75
C GLU A 9 -4.31 8.25 -12.70
N ASP A 10 -5.44 7.71 -12.26
CA ASP A 10 -6.71 8.42 -12.12
C ASP A 10 -6.71 9.36 -10.90
N ASP A 11 -7.87 9.97 -10.59
CA ASP A 11 -8.01 10.96 -9.54
C ASP A 11 -7.52 10.49 -8.15
N ALA A 12 -6.49 11.15 -7.63
CA ALA A 12 -5.83 10.78 -6.39
C ALA A 12 -6.73 10.90 -5.14
N VAL A 13 -7.73 11.80 -5.16
CA VAL A 13 -8.66 11.97 -4.03
C VAL A 13 -9.64 10.80 -3.99
N SER A 14 -10.12 10.36 -5.15
CA SER A 14 -10.97 9.16 -5.27
C SER A 14 -10.23 7.90 -4.86
N ILE A 15 -8.98 7.73 -5.32
CA ILE A 15 -8.12 6.62 -4.92
C ILE A 15 -7.93 6.61 -3.41
N HIS A 16 -7.63 7.77 -2.81
CA HIS A 16 -7.44 7.90 -1.37
C HIS A 16 -8.69 7.53 -0.57
N SER A 17 -9.85 7.99 -1.02
CA SER A 17 -11.14 7.72 -0.36
C SER A 17 -11.46 6.23 -0.34
N LEU A 18 -11.27 5.55 -1.48
CA LEU A 18 -11.48 4.10 -1.60
C LEU A 18 -10.43 3.31 -0.81
N ALA A 19 -9.18 3.72 -0.85
CA ALA A 19 -8.09 3.10 -0.10
C ALA A 19 -8.34 3.16 1.40
N ARG A 20 -8.73 4.34 1.90
CA ARG A 20 -9.08 4.52 3.31
C ARG A 20 -10.26 3.69 3.75
N ALA A 21 -11.36 3.71 2.98
CA ALA A 21 -12.54 2.91 3.31
C ALA A 21 -12.20 1.42 3.39
N SER A 22 -11.45 0.91 2.43
CA SER A 22 -10.98 -0.48 2.41
C SER A 22 -10.08 -0.79 3.61
N HIS A 23 -9.14 0.11 3.91
CA HIS A 23 -8.22 -0.03 5.03
C HIS A 23 -8.98 -0.07 6.38
N GLU A 24 -9.92 0.84 6.63
CA GLU A 24 -10.72 0.88 7.87
C GLU A 24 -11.53 -0.40 8.09
N ILE A 25 -12.09 -0.98 7.01
CA ILE A 25 -12.79 -2.27 7.07
C ILE A 25 -11.83 -3.39 7.47
N LEU A 26 -10.69 -3.50 6.78
CA LEU A 26 -9.70 -4.56 7.02
C LEU A 26 -9.05 -4.42 8.40
N GLU A 27 -8.77 -3.20 8.84
CA GLU A 27 -8.30 -2.91 10.20
C GLU A 27 -9.30 -3.38 11.26
N SER A 28 -10.60 -3.08 11.06
CA SER A 28 -11.66 -3.52 11.97
C SER A 28 -11.77 -5.05 12.05
N LEU A 29 -11.66 -5.73 10.92
CA LEU A 29 -11.63 -7.20 10.84
C LEU A 29 -10.36 -7.76 11.48
N GLY A 30 -9.21 -7.14 11.22
CA GLY A 30 -7.91 -7.52 11.77
C GLY A 30 -7.89 -7.48 13.30
N LYS A 31 -8.45 -6.45 13.91
CA LYS A 31 -8.56 -6.33 15.38
C LYS A 31 -9.22 -7.54 16.01
N LYS A 32 -10.24 -8.11 15.37
CA LYS A 32 -10.94 -9.30 15.87
C LYS A 32 -10.10 -10.59 15.78
N GLN A 33 -9.12 -10.60 14.89
CA GLN A 33 -8.25 -11.76 14.63
C GLN A 33 -6.81 -11.57 15.14
N GLY A 34 -6.54 -10.48 15.86
CA GLY A 34 -5.20 -10.17 16.38
C GLY A 34 -4.21 -9.68 15.30
N VAL A 35 -4.69 -9.38 14.09
CA VAL A 35 -3.91 -8.80 13.00
C VAL A 35 -4.02 -7.28 13.07
N LYS A 36 -2.90 -6.59 13.22
CA LYS A 36 -2.88 -5.14 13.39
C LYS A 36 -2.47 -4.44 12.11
N SER A 37 -3.09 -3.27 11.87
CA SER A 37 -2.66 -2.32 10.86
C SER A 37 -1.28 -1.75 11.20
N VAL A 38 -0.42 -1.63 10.22
CA VAL A 38 0.88 -0.99 10.37
C VAL A 38 0.73 0.51 10.61
N ILE A 39 -0.27 1.12 9.98
CA ILE A 39 -0.61 2.53 10.15
C ILE A 39 -1.10 2.81 11.57
N GLU A 40 -1.87 1.89 12.19
CA GLU A 40 -2.37 2.03 13.56
C GLU A 40 -1.27 1.79 14.62
N MET A 41 -0.45 0.76 14.44
CA MET A 41 0.60 0.40 15.39
C MET A 41 1.74 1.43 15.47
N GLY A 42 1.71 2.46 14.62
CA GLY A 42 2.80 3.41 14.56
C GLY A 42 4.00 2.84 13.84
N LEU A 43 3.79 1.86 12.94
CA LEU A 43 4.78 1.40 11.98
C LEU A 43 6.09 0.83 12.57
N GLU A 44 6.13 0.62 13.87
CA GLU A 44 7.31 0.12 14.60
C GLU A 44 7.84 -1.23 14.07
N GLN A 45 7.04 -1.91 13.24
CA GLN A 45 7.37 -3.25 12.77
C GLN A 45 7.71 -3.36 11.28
N SER A 46 7.35 -2.39 10.43
CA SER A 46 7.50 -2.52 8.98
C SER A 46 8.08 -1.29 8.27
N ILE A 47 8.17 -0.17 8.96
CA ILE A 47 8.81 1.06 8.47
C ILE A 47 9.98 1.41 9.39
N LYS A 48 11.05 1.91 8.81
CA LYS A 48 12.21 2.38 9.56
C LYS A 48 11.78 3.48 10.55
N PRO A 49 12.14 3.41 11.85
CA PRO A 49 11.65 4.33 12.89
C PRO A 49 11.84 5.80 12.57
N GLU A 50 12.92 6.15 11.89
CA GLU A 50 13.25 7.52 11.49
C GLU A 50 12.27 8.10 10.46
N LYS A 51 11.61 7.26 9.67
CA LYS A 51 10.63 7.67 8.64
C LYS A 51 9.20 7.74 9.16
N TRP A 52 8.94 7.05 10.26
CA TRP A 52 7.59 6.92 10.80
C TRP A 52 6.88 8.23 11.12
N LYS A 53 7.56 9.12 11.85
CA LYS A 53 6.98 10.39 12.30
C LYS A 53 6.54 11.27 11.13
N GLU A 54 7.36 11.31 10.08
CA GLU A 54 7.07 12.07 8.86
C GLU A 54 5.83 11.51 8.16
N ILE A 55 5.80 10.18 7.96
CA ILE A 55 4.69 9.49 7.28
C ILE A 55 3.39 9.65 8.07
N LYS A 56 3.42 9.43 9.37
CA LYS A 56 2.24 9.61 10.25
C LYS A 56 1.65 11.01 10.17
N ASN A 57 2.50 12.01 10.18
CA ASN A 57 2.03 13.39 10.05
C ASN A 57 1.35 13.61 8.70
N LYS A 58 1.95 13.19 7.59
CA LYS A 58 1.35 13.29 6.25
C LYS A 58 0.01 12.55 6.15
N LEU A 59 -0.09 11.34 6.71
CA LEU A 59 -1.31 10.54 6.70
C LEU A 59 -2.48 11.18 7.47
N ASN A 60 -2.21 11.96 8.49
CA ASN A 60 -3.25 12.57 9.31
C ASN A 60 -3.80 13.90 8.76
N ILE A 61 -3.08 14.58 7.87
CA ILE A 61 -3.49 15.89 7.33
C ILE A 61 -4.86 15.83 6.64
N PRO A 62 -5.14 14.93 5.67
CA PRO A 62 -6.44 14.91 4.99
C PRO A 62 -7.59 14.54 5.93
N LYS A 63 -7.34 13.63 6.87
CA LYS A 63 -8.32 13.25 7.89
C LYS A 63 -8.73 14.44 8.75
N ASN A 64 -7.78 15.24 9.17
CA ASN A 64 -8.05 16.39 10.01
C ASN A 64 -8.77 17.48 9.22
N PHE A 65 -8.38 17.72 7.98
CA PHE A 65 -9.02 18.68 7.10
C PHE A 65 -10.49 18.35 6.85
N THR A 66 -10.79 17.11 6.44
CA THR A 66 -12.17 16.69 6.14
C THR A 66 -13.07 16.66 7.39
N LYS A 67 -12.51 16.38 8.57
CA LYS A 67 -13.28 16.38 9.83
C LYS A 67 -13.61 17.78 10.34
N HIS A 68 -12.86 18.77 9.96
CA HIS A 68 -12.96 20.13 10.47
C HIS A 68 -13.31 21.14 9.37
N ALA A 69 -13.92 20.67 8.27
CA ALA A 69 -14.41 21.51 7.20
C ALA A 69 -15.43 22.57 7.67
N ASP A 70 -16.12 22.30 8.78
CA ASP A 70 -17.00 23.26 9.47
C ASP A 70 -16.25 24.43 10.12
N LYS A 71 -14.96 24.24 10.45
CA LYS A 71 -14.13 25.27 11.09
C LYS A 71 -13.36 26.11 10.09
N ASP A 72 -13.16 25.60 8.89
CA ASP A 72 -12.41 26.25 7.82
C ASP A 72 -13.06 25.91 6.47
N SER A 73 -14.24 26.51 6.25
CA SER A 73 -15.05 26.29 5.04
C SER A 73 -14.37 26.75 3.75
N ASP A 74 -13.44 27.71 3.86
CA ASP A 74 -12.73 28.30 2.74
C ASP A 74 -11.30 27.71 2.60
N GLY A 75 -10.97 26.76 3.47
CA GLY A 75 -9.68 26.11 3.48
C GLY A 75 -9.42 25.32 2.20
N VAL A 76 -8.19 25.37 1.71
CA VAL A 76 -7.71 24.59 0.59
C VAL A 76 -6.67 23.58 1.11
N LEU A 77 -6.92 22.32 0.89
CA LEU A 77 -5.96 21.25 1.22
C LEU A 77 -5.03 21.02 0.03
N GLU A 78 -3.74 21.29 0.21
CA GLU A 78 -2.72 20.74 -0.68
C GLU A 78 -2.66 19.21 -0.48
N PHE A 79 -3.19 18.49 -1.44
CA PHE A 79 -3.30 17.04 -1.34
C PHE A 79 -2.02 16.37 -1.86
N HIS A 80 -1.37 15.62 -0.99
CA HIS A 80 -0.20 14.81 -1.36
C HIS A 80 -0.64 13.52 -2.07
N THR A 81 -0.37 13.42 -3.36
CA THR A 81 -0.78 12.30 -4.22
C THR A 81 -0.14 10.95 -3.83
N GLU A 82 0.85 10.95 -2.95
CA GLU A 82 1.48 9.74 -2.41
C GLU A 82 0.71 9.12 -1.23
N LEU A 83 -0.21 9.86 -0.61
CA LEU A 83 -0.94 9.39 0.57
C LEU A 83 -1.77 8.11 0.33
N PRO A 84 -2.46 7.97 -0.80
CA PRO A 84 -3.17 6.73 -1.13
C PRO A 84 -2.29 5.49 -1.11
N GLU A 85 -1.01 5.64 -1.46
CA GLU A 85 -0.09 4.52 -1.61
C GLU A 85 0.10 3.75 -0.30
N TYR A 86 0.22 4.44 0.82
CA TYR A 86 0.40 3.81 2.13
C TYR A 86 -0.86 3.08 2.60
N TYR A 87 -2.04 3.66 2.39
CA TYR A 87 -3.31 3.01 2.76
C TYR A 87 -3.58 1.78 1.90
N LEU A 88 -3.34 1.85 0.59
CA LEU A 88 -3.47 0.71 -0.31
C LEU A 88 -2.49 -0.41 0.06
N TRP A 89 -1.23 -0.06 0.36
CA TRP A 89 -0.22 -1.04 0.75
C TRP A 89 -0.60 -1.79 2.02
N ASP A 90 -0.98 -1.07 3.08
CA ASP A 90 -1.37 -1.74 4.33
C ASP A 90 -2.70 -2.50 4.19
N ALA A 91 -3.64 -1.99 3.40
CA ALA A 91 -4.87 -2.71 3.07
C ALA A 91 -4.57 -4.03 2.32
N CYS A 92 -3.68 -4.01 1.33
CA CYS A 92 -3.25 -5.23 0.64
C CYS A 92 -2.60 -6.23 1.60
N ARG A 93 -1.73 -5.76 2.48
CA ARG A 93 -1.08 -6.59 3.50
C ARG A 93 -2.11 -7.21 4.46
N LEU A 94 -3.01 -6.39 5.00
CA LEU A 94 -4.09 -6.85 5.90
C LEU A 94 -4.97 -7.89 5.22
N TYR A 95 -5.39 -7.64 3.97
CA TYR A 95 -6.20 -8.59 3.21
C TYR A 95 -5.51 -9.95 3.12
N MET A 96 -4.25 -9.98 2.67
CA MET A 96 -3.51 -11.22 2.51
C MET A 96 -3.27 -11.97 3.83
N LEU A 97 -3.07 -11.24 4.94
CA LEU A 97 -2.92 -11.86 6.27
C LEU A 97 -4.23 -12.42 6.81
N LEU A 98 -5.35 -11.74 6.56
CA LEU A 98 -6.66 -12.16 7.07
C LEU A 98 -7.26 -13.31 6.29
N THR A 99 -7.10 -13.32 4.98
CA THR A 99 -7.73 -14.31 4.09
C THR A 99 -6.80 -15.46 3.74
N GLN A 100 -5.48 -15.28 3.89
CA GLN A 100 -4.45 -16.18 3.35
C GLN A 100 -4.47 -16.31 1.81
N GLU A 101 -5.26 -15.47 1.14
CA GLU A 101 -5.35 -15.39 -0.32
C GLU A 101 -4.40 -14.32 -0.86
N ARG A 102 -3.96 -14.51 -2.10
CA ARG A 102 -3.07 -13.58 -2.82
C ARG A 102 -3.61 -13.26 -4.21
N PRO A 103 -4.73 -12.54 -4.31
CA PRO A 103 -5.26 -12.12 -5.61
C PRO A 103 -4.22 -11.28 -6.36
N LYS A 104 -4.20 -11.44 -7.67
CA LYS A 104 -3.18 -10.84 -8.55
C LYS A 104 -2.97 -9.35 -8.27
N ASP A 105 -4.04 -8.55 -8.35
CA ASP A 105 -3.92 -7.10 -8.23
C ASP A 105 -3.45 -6.66 -6.85
N ILE A 106 -3.89 -7.36 -5.79
CA ILE A 106 -3.47 -7.10 -4.41
C ILE A 106 -1.98 -7.40 -4.24
N LEU A 107 -1.52 -8.54 -4.73
CA LEU A 107 -0.12 -8.90 -4.63
C LEU A 107 0.76 -8.00 -5.50
N VAL A 108 0.36 -7.73 -6.74
CA VAL A 108 1.08 -6.82 -7.66
C VAL A 108 1.26 -5.45 -7.04
N TYR A 109 0.19 -4.87 -6.46
CA TYR A 109 0.28 -3.58 -5.80
C TYR A 109 1.22 -3.60 -4.59
N TYR A 110 1.07 -4.61 -3.73
CA TYR A 110 1.91 -4.78 -2.55
C TYR A 110 3.40 -4.85 -2.91
N LEU A 111 3.74 -5.61 -3.95
CA LEU A 111 5.10 -5.77 -4.44
C LEU A 111 5.64 -4.48 -5.07
N TRP A 112 4.84 -3.81 -5.89
CA TRP A 112 5.20 -2.53 -6.47
C TRP A 112 5.58 -1.51 -5.40
N PHE A 113 4.76 -1.37 -4.36
CA PHE A 113 5.02 -0.43 -3.27
C PHE A 113 6.32 -0.77 -2.52
N THR A 114 6.55 -2.05 -2.24
CA THR A 114 7.76 -2.51 -1.54
C THR A 114 9.02 -2.21 -2.37
N ILE A 115 8.98 -2.49 -3.68
CA ILE A 115 10.10 -2.21 -4.59
C ILE A 115 10.34 -0.70 -4.74
N LYS A 116 9.28 0.10 -4.76
CA LYS A 116 9.36 1.56 -4.87
C LYS A 116 10.00 2.18 -3.62
N ASN A 117 9.75 1.61 -2.45
CA ASN A 117 10.10 2.21 -1.16
C ASN A 117 11.12 1.36 -0.35
N PRO A 118 12.29 0.98 -0.92
CA PRO A 118 13.23 0.08 -0.26
C PRO A 118 13.84 0.68 1.03
N ASP A 119 13.90 2.02 1.08
CA ASP A 119 14.41 2.73 2.26
C ASP A 119 13.36 2.92 3.37
N THR A 120 12.10 2.62 3.08
CA THR A 120 10.97 2.80 4.00
C THR A 120 10.55 1.48 4.63
N ILE A 121 10.55 0.41 3.86
CA ILE A 121 10.09 -0.92 4.27
C ILE A 121 11.28 -1.71 4.86
N ASP A 122 11.04 -2.35 5.98
CA ASP A 122 12.00 -3.30 6.58
C ASP A 122 11.78 -4.69 5.97
N ASP A 123 12.64 -5.07 5.02
CA ASP A 123 12.55 -6.35 4.31
C ASP A 123 12.66 -7.56 5.24
N SER A 124 13.30 -7.43 6.40
CA SER A 124 13.41 -8.52 7.38
C SER A 124 12.05 -8.92 7.98
N LYS A 125 11.07 -8.04 7.88
CA LYS A 125 9.71 -8.20 8.41
C LYS A 125 8.67 -8.45 7.30
N PHE A 126 9.16 -8.82 6.12
CA PHE A 126 8.30 -9.11 4.99
C PHE A 126 7.41 -10.33 5.30
N PRO A 127 6.08 -10.22 5.23
CA PRO A 127 5.19 -11.32 5.62
C PRO A 127 5.24 -12.51 4.66
N PHE A 128 5.94 -12.39 3.54
CA PHE A 128 6.07 -13.43 2.51
C PHE A 128 7.54 -13.56 2.05
N PRO A 129 8.44 -14.05 2.92
CA PRO A 129 9.89 -14.08 2.66
C PRO A 129 10.27 -14.88 1.40
N GLN A 130 9.46 -15.87 1.02
CA GLN A 130 9.67 -16.64 -0.21
C GLN A 130 9.51 -15.83 -1.50
N LEU A 131 8.85 -14.67 -1.43
CA LEU A 131 8.65 -13.78 -2.57
C LEU A 131 9.66 -12.63 -2.61
N SER A 132 10.40 -12.39 -1.52
CA SER A 132 11.28 -11.23 -1.39
C SER A 132 12.41 -11.23 -2.42
N GLN A 133 13.17 -12.29 -2.53
CA GLN A 133 14.34 -12.36 -3.42
C GLN A 133 14.00 -12.29 -4.93
N PRO A 134 13.05 -13.09 -5.44
CA PRO A 134 12.63 -12.97 -6.84
C PRO A 134 12.12 -11.57 -7.21
N ILE A 135 11.47 -10.89 -6.27
CA ILE A 135 10.84 -9.59 -6.49
C ILE A 135 11.86 -8.45 -6.43
N LEU A 136 12.77 -8.48 -5.46
CA LEU A 136 13.85 -7.49 -5.38
C LEU A 136 14.72 -7.52 -6.65
N SER A 137 14.92 -8.71 -7.23
CA SER A 137 15.64 -8.85 -8.50
C SER A 137 14.88 -8.22 -9.69
N LEU A 138 13.55 -8.18 -9.66
CA LEU A 138 12.73 -7.50 -10.67
C LEU A 138 12.79 -5.99 -10.57
N GLY A 139 13.11 -5.44 -9.38
CA GLY A 139 13.15 -4.00 -9.16
C GLY A 139 14.16 -3.23 -10.01
N SER A 140 15.14 -3.92 -10.60
CA SER A 140 16.07 -3.34 -11.58
C SER A 140 15.58 -3.40 -13.04
N SER A 141 14.46 -4.09 -13.28
CA SER A 141 13.98 -4.42 -14.64
C SER A 141 13.03 -3.38 -15.22
N PHE A 142 12.55 -2.42 -14.42
CA PHE A 142 11.57 -1.42 -14.87
C PHE A 142 11.72 -0.09 -14.10
N ASN A 143 11.17 0.97 -14.70
CA ASN A 143 11.06 2.26 -14.03
C ASN A 143 9.94 2.23 -12.97
N ARG A 144 10.31 2.26 -11.70
CA ARG A 144 9.38 2.20 -10.55
C ARG A 144 8.36 3.35 -10.50
N ASN A 145 8.66 4.46 -11.17
CA ASN A 145 7.78 5.62 -11.25
C ASN A 145 6.77 5.52 -12.40
N ASP A 146 7.00 4.62 -13.36
CA ASP A 146 6.03 4.27 -14.39
C ASP A 146 5.08 3.19 -13.86
N LYS A 147 3.90 3.62 -13.44
CA LYS A 147 2.90 2.74 -12.81
C LYS A 147 2.37 1.70 -13.79
N GLN A 148 2.11 2.10 -15.03
CA GLN A 148 1.56 1.20 -16.05
C GLN A 148 2.57 0.13 -16.43
N GLN A 149 3.84 0.51 -16.69
CA GLN A 149 4.91 -0.45 -16.94
C GLN A 149 5.12 -1.38 -15.76
N SER A 150 5.14 -0.84 -14.54
CA SER A 150 5.28 -1.62 -13.32
C SER A 150 4.19 -2.68 -13.18
N TYR A 151 2.93 -2.29 -13.43
CA TYR A 151 1.81 -3.23 -13.39
C TYR A 151 1.96 -4.36 -14.40
N LEU A 152 2.34 -4.05 -15.64
CA LEU A 152 2.54 -5.04 -16.70
C LEU A 152 3.64 -6.04 -16.34
N VAL A 153 4.79 -5.56 -15.89
CA VAL A 153 5.93 -6.41 -15.52
C VAL A 153 5.59 -7.31 -14.33
N LEU A 154 5.04 -6.75 -13.26
CA LEU A 154 4.71 -7.52 -12.06
C LEU A 154 3.54 -8.49 -12.29
N SER A 155 2.57 -8.11 -13.11
CA SER A 155 1.47 -8.99 -13.52
C SER A 155 1.95 -10.19 -14.34
N SER A 156 2.87 -9.97 -15.26
CA SER A 156 3.49 -11.05 -16.05
C SER A 156 4.31 -11.99 -15.14
N ALA A 157 5.05 -11.44 -14.20
CA ALA A 157 5.80 -12.24 -13.22
C ALA A 157 4.87 -13.09 -12.33
N TYR A 158 3.74 -12.52 -11.89
CA TYR A 158 2.71 -13.25 -11.14
C TYR A 158 2.16 -14.43 -11.95
N ASP A 159 1.75 -14.18 -13.20
CA ASP A 159 1.18 -15.22 -14.05
C ASP A 159 2.19 -16.36 -14.29
N THR A 160 3.47 -16.02 -14.50
CA THR A 160 4.55 -17.01 -14.65
C THR A 160 4.75 -17.81 -13.36
N ALA A 161 4.75 -17.17 -12.19
CA ALA A 161 4.92 -17.83 -10.92
C ALA A 161 3.74 -18.77 -10.60
N LYS A 162 2.52 -18.37 -10.96
CA LYS A 162 1.31 -19.20 -10.79
C LYS A 162 1.36 -20.46 -11.66
N ILE A 163 1.79 -20.35 -12.93
CA ILE A 163 1.95 -21.50 -13.83
C ILE A 163 2.98 -22.49 -13.27
N THR A 164 4.03 -22.00 -12.61
CA THR A 164 5.09 -22.82 -12.03
C THR A 164 4.82 -23.31 -10.60
N ASN A 165 3.59 -23.11 -10.08
CA ASN A 165 3.17 -23.44 -8.70
C ASN A 165 4.09 -22.85 -7.61
N LYS A 166 4.64 -21.65 -7.82
CA LYS A 166 5.51 -20.96 -6.85
C LYS A 166 4.77 -20.00 -5.92
N ILE A 167 3.48 -19.74 -6.17
CA ILE A 167 2.60 -18.89 -5.34
C ILE A 167 1.22 -19.51 -5.19
#